data_120a1a711bb74c1a5a48424450bf1437
#
_entry.id   120a1a711bb74c1a5a48424450bf1437
#
_cell.length_a   1.000
_cell.length_b   1.000
_cell.length_c   1.000
_cell.angle_alpha   90.00
_cell.angle_beta   90.00
_cell.angle_gamma   90.00
#
_symmetry.space_group_name_H-M   'P 1'
#
loop_
_entity.id
_entity.type
_entity.pdbx_description
1 polymer ?
#
loop_
_entity_poly.entity_id
_entity_poly.type
_entity_poly.pdbx_seq_one_letter_code
_entity_poly.pdbx_strand_id
1 'polypeptide(L)'
;MQFMYMEQMIDMRAQHFREGAKRSLYSLTTALEQNETKKYLEEDMMIIEQSIFDPAPGSVNMSTQEIQPYTLKSNKGNDLSDKITDYQESLKEQYLYQKGLLNEVIINILNQSSNRPITERADSAIVKSYLKTELENNGISIPFEYGIVDRKGHVVFKTEGFDENAPEREIVTQTLFPNDPEVRRHNIRVYFPDLGKMLFSSIKFMIPAFVFTLILLIIFVLTIILAFRQKKLSEMKNDFINNMTHEFKTPISTISLAAQMLSDDSV
;
A
#
# COMPACT_ATOMS: atom_id res chain seq x y z
N MET A 1 13.19 -23.16 8.47
CA MET A 1 13.64 -21.77 8.49
C MET A 1 13.40 -21.05 7.15
N GLN A 2 13.94 -21.51 6.01
CA GLN A 2 13.76 -20.86 4.69
C GLN A 2 12.29 -20.78 4.21
N PHE A 3 11.48 -21.80 4.47
CA PHE A 3 10.04 -21.79 4.14
C PHE A 3 9.29 -20.72 4.91
N MET A 4 9.58 -20.55 6.18
CA MET A 4 9.01 -19.53 7.05
C MET A 4 9.40 -18.10 6.61
N TYR A 5 10.63 -17.93 6.12
CA TYR A 5 11.09 -16.66 5.52
C TYR A 5 10.33 -16.32 4.22
N MET A 6 10.06 -17.34 3.41
CA MET A 6 9.32 -17.17 2.16
C MET A 6 7.87 -16.73 2.44
N GLU A 7 7.21 -17.35 3.38
CA GLU A 7 5.84 -17.00 3.81
C GLU A 7 5.78 -15.57 4.36
N GLN A 8 6.69 -15.22 5.27
CA GLN A 8 6.78 -13.84 5.78
C GLN A 8 7.02 -12.80 4.69
N MET A 9 7.82 -13.12 3.67
CA MET A 9 8.11 -12.20 2.59
C MET A 9 6.90 -11.99 1.67
N ILE A 10 6.10 -13.04 1.43
CA ILE A 10 4.83 -12.93 0.70
C ILE A 10 3.86 -12.06 1.47
N ASP A 11 3.68 -12.31 2.76
CA ASP A 11 2.75 -11.58 3.61
C ASP A 11 3.15 -10.11 3.72
N MET A 12 4.42 -9.82 3.90
CA MET A 12 4.94 -8.44 3.93
C MET A 12 4.67 -7.72 2.61
N ARG A 13 4.91 -8.36 1.47
CA ARG A 13 4.62 -7.75 0.16
C ARG A 13 3.13 -7.58 -0.10
N ALA A 14 2.31 -8.53 0.31
CA ALA A 14 0.86 -8.42 0.22
C ALA A 14 0.34 -7.27 1.08
N GLN A 15 0.92 -7.08 2.27
CA GLN A 15 0.58 -5.96 3.15
C GLN A 15 1.01 -4.61 2.54
N HIS A 16 2.23 -4.48 2.06
CA HIS A 16 2.70 -3.26 1.39
C HIS A 16 1.85 -2.92 0.16
N PHE A 17 1.48 -3.92 -0.62
CA PHE A 17 0.57 -3.74 -1.75
C PHE A 17 -0.78 -3.19 -1.29
N ARG A 18 -1.40 -3.81 -0.27
CA ARG A 18 -2.68 -3.36 0.28
C ARG A 18 -2.63 -1.94 0.83
N GLU A 19 -1.56 -1.58 1.51
CA GLU A 19 -1.37 -0.22 2.02
C GLU A 19 -1.21 0.80 0.89
N GLY A 20 -0.45 0.46 -0.16
CA GLY A 20 -0.32 1.27 -1.36
C GLY A 20 -1.67 1.46 -2.07
N ALA A 21 -2.40 0.36 -2.30
CA ALA A 21 -3.72 0.40 -2.91
C ALA A 21 -4.74 1.20 -2.09
N LYS A 22 -4.75 1.04 -0.75
CA LYS A 22 -5.61 1.84 0.13
C LYS A 22 -5.27 3.33 0.07
N ARG A 23 -4.00 3.70 0.03
CA ARG A 23 -3.58 5.11 -0.14
C ARG A 23 -4.06 5.67 -1.47
N SER A 24 -3.91 4.93 -2.55
CA SER A 24 -4.42 5.34 -3.87
C SER A 24 -5.93 5.52 -3.87
N LEU A 25 -6.67 4.63 -3.23
CA LEU A 25 -8.13 4.74 -3.10
C LEU A 25 -8.54 5.92 -2.21
N TYR A 26 -7.83 6.18 -1.14
CA TYR A 26 -8.08 7.34 -0.28
C TYR A 26 -7.82 8.66 -1.05
N SER A 27 -6.75 8.74 -1.81
CA SER A 27 -6.46 9.88 -2.69
C SER A 27 -7.58 10.09 -3.72
N LEU A 28 -8.04 9.01 -4.37
CA LEU A 28 -9.17 9.06 -5.29
C LEU A 28 -10.44 9.61 -4.61
N THR A 29 -10.81 9.09 -3.43
CA THR A 29 -12.02 9.53 -2.73
C THR A 29 -11.95 11.00 -2.36
N THR A 30 -10.80 11.46 -1.89
CA THR A 30 -10.57 12.87 -1.58
C THR A 30 -10.66 13.76 -2.82
N ALA A 31 -10.10 13.30 -3.94
CA ALA A 31 -10.19 14.05 -5.20
C ALA A 31 -11.62 14.13 -5.75
N LEU A 32 -12.40 13.06 -5.61
CA LEU A 32 -13.81 13.07 -6.01
C LEU A 32 -14.64 14.03 -5.14
N GLU A 33 -14.43 14.04 -3.82
CA GLU A 33 -15.09 15.00 -2.91
C GLU A 33 -14.72 16.45 -3.25
N GLN A 34 -13.44 16.72 -3.50
CA GLN A 34 -12.98 18.06 -3.89
C GLN A 34 -13.61 18.51 -5.23
N ASN A 35 -13.69 17.60 -6.19
CA ASN A 35 -14.28 17.89 -7.49
C ASN A 35 -15.80 18.13 -7.37
N GLU A 36 -16.48 17.38 -6.53
CA GLU A 36 -17.89 17.59 -6.23
C GLU A 36 -18.13 18.95 -5.57
N THR A 37 -17.35 19.27 -4.54
CA THR A 37 -17.40 20.59 -3.85
C THR A 37 -17.16 21.74 -4.82
N LYS A 38 -16.18 21.58 -5.73
CA LYS A 38 -15.89 22.58 -6.75
C LYS A 38 -17.08 22.78 -7.72
N LYS A 39 -17.71 21.70 -8.17
CA LYS A 39 -18.91 21.75 -9.01
C LYS A 39 -20.06 22.51 -8.33
N TYR A 40 -20.31 22.24 -7.05
CA TYR A 40 -21.35 22.97 -6.30
C TYR A 40 -21.05 24.45 -6.20
N LEU A 41 -19.79 24.82 -5.89
CA LEU A 41 -19.38 26.23 -5.85
C LEU A 41 -19.58 26.93 -7.20
N GLU A 42 -19.22 26.28 -8.30
CA GLU A 42 -19.40 26.82 -9.64
C GLU A 42 -20.89 27.01 -9.99
N GLU A 43 -21.74 26.05 -9.64
CA GLU A 43 -23.20 26.12 -9.86
C GLU A 43 -23.85 27.23 -9.02
N ASP A 44 -23.51 27.33 -7.73
CA ASP A 44 -24.03 28.40 -6.85
C ASP A 44 -23.55 29.77 -7.31
N MET A 45 -22.30 29.88 -7.75
CA MET A 45 -21.79 31.16 -8.31
C MET A 45 -22.55 31.56 -9.59
N MET A 46 -22.84 30.64 -10.49
CA MET A 46 -23.64 30.92 -11.70
C MET A 46 -25.06 31.34 -11.36
N ILE A 47 -25.68 30.74 -10.34
CA ILE A 47 -27.03 31.13 -9.89
C ILE A 47 -27.01 32.56 -9.30
N ILE A 48 -25.98 32.90 -8.52
CA ILE A 48 -25.81 34.20 -7.93
C ILE A 48 -25.58 35.24 -9.05
N GLU A 49 -24.72 34.97 -10.01
CA GLU A 49 -24.42 35.83 -11.13
C GLU A 49 -25.68 36.05 -11.99
N GLN A 50 -26.46 35.03 -12.27
CA GLN A 50 -27.70 35.11 -13.00
C GLN A 50 -28.79 35.91 -12.25
N SER A 51 -28.86 35.79 -10.92
CA SER A 51 -29.79 36.54 -10.07
C SER A 51 -29.44 38.04 -9.95
N ILE A 52 -28.17 38.38 -10.13
CA ILE A 52 -27.72 39.78 -10.16
C ILE A 52 -28.05 40.44 -11.50
N PHE A 53 -27.95 39.72 -12.63
CA PHE A 53 -28.18 40.27 -13.97
C PHE A 53 -29.63 40.20 -14.41
N ASP A 54 -30.48 39.34 -13.86
CA ASP A 54 -31.91 39.25 -14.21
C ASP A 54 -32.77 39.07 -12.93
N PRO A 55 -33.05 40.18 -12.18
CA PRO A 55 -33.83 40.11 -10.97
C PRO A 55 -35.27 39.77 -11.34
N ALA A 56 -35.70 38.51 -11.09
CA ALA A 56 -37.07 38.09 -11.26
C ALA A 56 -38.01 39.01 -10.47
N PRO A 57 -39.18 39.46 -11.05
CA PRO A 57 -40.07 40.34 -10.36
C PRO A 57 -40.69 39.65 -9.14
N GLY A 58 -40.21 39.96 -7.97
CA GLY A 58 -40.66 39.39 -6.69
C GLY A 58 -39.56 38.83 -5.78
N SER A 59 -38.30 38.78 -6.21
CA SER A 59 -37.20 38.44 -5.33
C SER A 59 -36.95 39.61 -4.38
N VAL A 60 -37.04 39.33 -3.10
CA VAL A 60 -36.70 40.21 -1.99
C VAL A 60 -35.38 40.91 -2.30
N ASN A 61 -35.37 42.23 -2.43
CA ASN A 61 -34.16 43.02 -2.49
C ASN A 61 -33.25 42.60 -1.34
N MET A 62 -32.29 41.78 -1.67
CA MET A 62 -31.07 41.73 -0.88
C MET A 62 -30.43 43.08 -1.12
N SER A 63 -30.79 44.03 -0.25
CA SER A 63 -30.35 45.40 -0.32
C SER A 63 -28.85 45.40 -0.48
N THR A 64 -28.42 45.64 -1.70
CA THR A 64 -27.19 46.36 -1.91
C THR A 64 -27.33 47.57 -1.02
N GLN A 65 -26.84 47.44 0.21
CA GLN A 65 -26.65 48.60 1.06
C GLN A 65 -25.65 49.43 0.25
N GLU A 66 -26.21 50.41 -0.47
CA GLU A 66 -25.44 51.41 -1.17
C GLU A 66 -24.32 51.80 -0.23
N ILE A 67 -23.10 51.52 -0.65
CA ILE A 67 -21.91 52.09 -0.01
C ILE A 67 -22.07 53.57 -0.25
N GLN A 68 -22.75 54.25 0.68
CA GLN A 68 -22.81 55.70 0.65
C GLN A 68 -21.37 56.19 0.77
N PRO A 69 -20.88 56.93 -0.23
CA PRO A 69 -19.54 57.50 -0.10
C PRO A 69 -19.56 58.39 1.15
N TYR A 70 -18.86 58.00 2.18
CA TYR A 70 -18.65 58.80 3.36
C TYR A 70 -17.96 60.09 2.93
N THR A 71 -18.76 61.15 2.72
CA THR A 71 -18.23 62.52 2.59
C THR A 71 -17.71 62.95 3.96
N LEU A 72 -16.38 62.85 4.11
CA LEU A 72 -15.68 63.41 5.26
C LEU A 72 -15.98 64.89 5.37
N LYS A 73 -17.01 65.29 6.13
CA LYS A 73 -17.16 66.62 6.58
C LYS A 73 -16.07 66.98 7.57
N SER A 74 -15.05 67.68 7.07
CA SER A 74 -13.96 68.21 7.89
C SER A 74 -14.55 69.14 8.92
N ASN A 75 -14.66 68.69 10.18
CA ASN A 75 -14.85 69.56 11.32
C ASN A 75 -13.53 69.62 12.10
N LYS A 76 -13.04 70.85 12.31
CA LYS A 76 -11.76 71.15 12.93
C LYS A 76 -11.70 70.62 14.38
N GLY A 77 -10.69 69.85 14.70
CA GLY A 77 -10.22 69.56 16.06
C GLY A 77 -10.08 68.08 16.43
N ASN A 78 -8.89 67.66 16.71
CA ASN A 78 -8.42 66.50 17.46
C ASN A 78 -9.03 65.06 17.24
N ASP A 79 -9.74 64.82 16.16
CA ASP A 79 -10.65 63.69 15.95
C ASP A 79 -10.21 62.77 14.80
N LEU A 80 -8.97 62.93 14.30
CA LEU A 80 -8.51 62.10 13.16
C LEU A 80 -8.12 60.70 13.60
N SER A 81 -7.59 60.57 14.80
CA SER A 81 -7.18 59.28 15.37
C SER A 81 -8.38 58.39 15.69
N ASP A 82 -9.44 58.99 16.28
CA ASP A 82 -10.65 58.25 16.65
C ASP A 82 -11.42 57.79 15.41
N LYS A 83 -11.48 58.64 14.38
CA LYS A 83 -12.12 58.27 13.09
C LYS A 83 -11.38 57.20 12.31
N ILE A 84 -10.06 57.19 12.40
CA ILE A 84 -9.24 56.10 11.78
C ILE A 84 -9.49 54.81 12.52
N THR A 85 -9.60 54.85 13.84
CA THR A 85 -9.86 53.65 14.68
C THR A 85 -11.26 53.10 14.39
N ASP A 86 -12.29 53.98 14.36
CA ASP A 86 -13.66 53.59 14.00
C ASP A 86 -13.77 53.01 12.59
N TYR A 87 -13.03 53.57 11.63
CA TYR A 87 -12.98 53.02 10.26
C TYR A 87 -12.29 51.66 10.20
N GLN A 88 -11.20 51.50 10.92
CA GLN A 88 -10.52 50.19 11.02
C GLN A 88 -11.39 49.14 11.70
N GLU A 89 -12.14 49.53 12.73
CA GLU A 89 -13.06 48.64 13.43
C GLU A 89 -14.23 48.24 12.52
N SER A 90 -14.81 49.19 11.78
CA SER A 90 -15.88 48.89 10.81
C SER A 90 -15.41 47.98 9.66
N LEU A 91 -14.20 48.17 9.15
CA LEU A 91 -13.59 47.28 8.15
C LEU A 91 -13.36 45.89 8.71
N LYS A 92 -12.91 45.78 9.96
CA LYS A 92 -12.71 44.53 10.64
C LYS A 92 -14.02 43.77 10.87
N GLU A 93 -15.07 44.48 11.29
CA GLU A 93 -16.41 43.91 11.45
C GLU A 93 -16.97 43.41 10.12
N GLN A 94 -16.85 44.23 9.06
CA GLN A 94 -17.27 43.83 7.72
C GLN A 94 -16.49 42.59 7.19
N TYR A 95 -15.20 42.55 7.42
CA TYR A 95 -14.37 41.39 7.08
C TYR A 95 -14.79 40.14 7.85
N LEU A 96 -15.02 40.24 9.16
CA LEU A 96 -15.47 39.15 10.01
C LEU A 96 -16.86 38.65 9.61
N TYR A 97 -17.77 39.56 9.25
CA TYR A 97 -19.10 39.23 8.75
C TYR A 97 -19.03 38.46 7.41
N GLN A 98 -18.24 38.97 6.46
CA GLN A 98 -18.03 38.29 5.17
C GLN A 98 -17.39 36.91 5.35
N LYS A 99 -16.40 36.80 6.24
CA LYS A 99 -15.78 35.53 6.59
C LYS A 99 -16.76 34.56 7.25
N GLY A 100 -17.66 35.07 8.09
CA GLY A 100 -18.73 34.28 8.72
C GLY A 100 -19.69 33.71 7.68
N LEU A 101 -20.17 34.53 6.76
CA LEU A 101 -21.04 34.10 5.65
C LEU A 101 -20.36 33.08 4.75
N LEU A 102 -19.09 33.32 4.40
CA LEU A 102 -18.34 32.37 3.58
C LEU A 102 -18.19 31.02 4.29
N ASN A 103 -17.89 31.01 5.58
CA ASN A 103 -17.83 29.77 6.37
C ASN A 103 -19.18 29.06 6.45
N GLU A 104 -20.26 29.79 6.60
CA GLU A 104 -21.61 29.23 6.62
C GLU A 104 -21.98 28.57 5.29
N VAL A 105 -21.67 29.23 4.17
CA VAL A 105 -21.86 28.67 2.82
C VAL A 105 -21.01 27.41 2.63
N ILE A 106 -19.74 27.46 3.02
CA ILE A 106 -18.85 26.30 2.93
C ILE A 106 -19.39 25.14 3.77
N ILE A 107 -19.83 25.38 5.01
CA ILE A 107 -20.38 24.35 5.89
C ILE A 107 -21.67 23.78 5.30
N ASN A 108 -22.54 24.61 4.73
CA ASN A 108 -23.76 24.17 4.07
C ASN A 108 -23.47 23.29 2.84
N ILE A 109 -22.49 23.67 2.01
CA ILE A 109 -22.04 22.88 0.85
C ILE A 109 -21.45 21.54 1.32
N LEU A 110 -20.60 21.54 2.34
CA LEU A 110 -19.98 20.34 2.88
C LEU A 110 -20.99 19.39 3.56
N ASN A 111 -22.05 19.94 4.16
CA ASN A 111 -23.11 19.18 4.80
C ASN A 111 -24.25 18.78 3.85
N GLN A 112 -24.29 19.37 2.67
CA GLN A 112 -25.32 19.07 1.67
C GLN A 112 -24.99 17.72 1.03
N SER A 113 -25.67 16.66 1.52
CA SER A 113 -25.58 15.35 0.85
C SER A 113 -26.11 15.48 -0.57
N SER A 114 -25.26 15.18 -1.53
CA SER A 114 -25.64 15.21 -2.94
C SER A 114 -26.85 14.32 -3.22
N ASN A 115 -27.89 14.86 -3.88
CA ASN A 115 -29.02 14.08 -4.36
C ASN A 115 -28.74 13.45 -5.73
N ARG A 116 -27.55 13.66 -6.31
CA ARG A 116 -27.16 13.11 -7.61
C ARG A 116 -26.87 11.63 -7.49
N PRO A 117 -27.20 10.82 -8.52
CA PRO A 117 -26.86 9.42 -8.55
C PRO A 117 -25.33 9.23 -8.51
N ILE A 118 -24.87 8.15 -7.88
CA ILE A 118 -23.46 7.87 -7.71
C ILE A 118 -22.69 7.79 -9.02
N THR A 119 -23.35 7.37 -10.11
CA THR A 119 -22.78 7.28 -11.45
C THR A 119 -22.42 8.62 -12.09
N GLU A 120 -23.08 9.70 -11.67
CA GLU A 120 -22.74 11.06 -12.09
C GLU A 120 -21.67 11.69 -11.21
N ARG A 121 -21.66 11.35 -9.91
CA ARG A 121 -20.68 11.84 -8.94
C ARG A 121 -19.31 11.18 -9.14
N ALA A 122 -19.32 9.89 -9.46
CA ALA A 122 -18.14 9.08 -9.75
C ALA A 122 -18.14 8.66 -11.21
N ASP A 123 -17.86 9.60 -12.12
CA ASP A 123 -17.75 9.30 -13.56
C ASP A 123 -16.70 8.22 -13.80
N SER A 124 -17.10 7.19 -14.53
CA SER A 124 -16.29 6.01 -14.79
C SER A 124 -14.95 6.32 -15.47
N ALA A 125 -14.92 7.29 -16.39
CA ALA A 125 -13.70 7.67 -17.11
C ALA A 125 -12.74 8.39 -16.17
N ILE A 126 -13.26 9.28 -15.33
CA ILE A 126 -12.50 10.04 -14.33
C ILE A 126 -11.93 9.08 -13.28
N VAL A 127 -12.78 8.21 -12.72
CA VAL A 127 -12.39 7.22 -11.71
C VAL A 127 -11.28 6.32 -12.25
N LYS A 128 -11.43 5.77 -13.46
CA LYS A 128 -10.43 4.88 -14.05
C LYS A 128 -9.10 5.58 -14.29
N SER A 129 -9.13 6.79 -14.83
CA SER A 129 -7.92 7.58 -15.11
C SER A 129 -7.18 7.95 -13.82
N TYR A 130 -7.93 8.44 -12.83
CA TYR A 130 -7.37 8.86 -11.55
C TYR A 130 -6.80 7.69 -10.76
N LEU A 131 -7.56 6.60 -10.68
CA LEU A 131 -7.14 5.39 -9.99
C LEU A 131 -5.88 4.80 -10.62
N LYS A 132 -5.78 4.78 -11.96
CA LYS A 132 -4.57 4.35 -12.66
C LYS A 132 -3.36 5.19 -12.26
N THR A 133 -3.49 6.51 -12.30
CA THR A 133 -2.40 7.43 -11.95
C THR A 133 -1.96 7.26 -10.48
N GLU A 134 -2.93 7.16 -9.56
CA GLU A 134 -2.63 7.00 -8.15
C GLU A 134 -2.02 5.65 -7.79
N LEU A 135 -2.45 4.58 -8.46
CA LEU A 135 -1.83 3.26 -8.30
C LEU A 135 -0.39 3.28 -8.82
N GLU A 136 -0.14 3.86 -10.00
CA GLU A 136 1.21 4.02 -10.56
C GLU A 136 2.11 4.85 -9.64
N ASN A 137 1.62 5.95 -9.08
CA ASN A 137 2.33 6.80 -8.11
C ASN A 137 2.72 6.03 -6.83
N ASN A 138 1.91 5.05 -6.43
CA ASN A 138 2.18 4.17 -5.30
C ASN A 138 2.95 2.90 -5.68
N GLY A 139 3.50 2.82 -6.92
CA GLY A 139 4.31 1.72 -7.38
C GLY A 139 3.51 0.45 -7.77
N ILE A 140 2.21 0.59 -8.01
CA ILE A 140 1.32 -0.51 -8.39
C ILE A 140 1.03 -0.37 -9.89
N SER A 141 1.67 -1.24 -10.71
CA SER A 141 1.54 -1.22 -12.18
C SER A 141 0.85 -2.49 -12.72
N ILE A 142 0.06 -3.18 -11.90
CA ILE A 142 -0.70 -4.36 -12.33
C ILE A 142 -2.09 -3.98 -12.83
N PRO A 143 -2.68 -4.79 -13.73
CA PRO A 143 -4.05 -4.60 -14.18
C PRO A 143 -5.02 -4.58 -13.00
N PHE A 144 -6.00 -3.72 -13.08
CA PHE A 144 -7.06 -3.62 -12.09
C PHE A 144 -8.41 -3.43 -12.77
N GLU A 145 -9.45 -3.91 -12.11
CA GLU A 145 -10.84 -3.66 -12.44
C GLU A 145 -11.57 -3.19 -11.20
N TYR A 146 -12.67 -2.48 -11.34
CA TYR A 146 -13.36 -1.97 -10.17
C TYR A 146 -14.87 -2.02 -10.32
N GLY A 147 -15.56 -2.05 -9.19
CA GLY A 147 -16.98 -1.93 -9.08
C GLY A 147 -17.37 -1.00 -7.94
N ILE A 148 -18.50 -0.33 -8.10
CA ILE A 148 -19.14 0.49 -7.06
C ILE A 148 -20.30 -0.31 -6.52
N VAL A 149 -20.31 -0.51 -5.21
CA VAL A 149 -21.35 -1.28 -4.51
C VAL A 149 -22.09 -0.40 -3.50
N ASP A 150 -23.36 -0.68 -3.29
CA ASP A 150 -24.12 -0.07 -2.22
C ASP A 150 -23.74 -0.65 -0.83
N ARG A 151 -24.34 -0.15 0.23
CA ARG A 151 -24.12 -0.65 1.59
C ARG A 151 -24.50 -2.13 1.75
N LYS A 152 -25.44 -2.64 0.95
CA LYS A 152 -25.91 -4.04 1.00
C LYS A 152 -25.02 -4.97 0.17
N GLY A 153 -24.04 -4.42 -0.54
CA GLY A 153 -23.16 -5.17 -1.43
C GLY A 153 -23.69 -5.34 -2.86
N HIS A 154 -24.83 -4.73 -3.21
CA HIS A 154 -25.32 -4.78 -4.59
C HIS A 154 -24.45 -3.90 -5.49
N VAL A 155 -24.10 -4.43 -6.64
CA VAL A 155 -23.29 -3.71 -7.62
C VAL A 155 -24.14 -2.68 -8.34
N VAL A 156 -23.77 -1.40 -8.22
CA VAL A 156 -24.40 -0.27 -8.91
C VAL A 156 -23.71 -0.02 -10.25
N PHE A 157 -22.39 -0.17 -10.29
CA PHE A 157 -21.58 -0.04 -11.49
C PHE A 157 -20.39 -1.01 -11.41
N LYS A 158 -19.98 -1.56 -12.54
CA LYS A 158 -18.75 -2.37 -12.65
C LYS A 158 -18.11 -2.25 -14.02
N THR A 159 -16.80 -2.42 -14.08
CA THR A 159 -16.04 -2.60 -15.31
C THR A 159 -16.18 -4.03 -15.83
N GLU A 160 -15.94 -4.26 -17.13
CA GLU A 160 -16.19 -5.55 -17.79
C GLU A 160 -15.42 -6.73 -17.17
N GLY A 161 -14.21 -6.48 -16.65
CA GLY A 161 -13.38 -7.51 -16.03
C GLY A 161 -13.55 -7.66 -14.52
N PHE A 162 -14.49 -6.94 -13.90
CA PHE A 162 -14.71 -7.03 -12.46
C PHE A 162 -15.40 -8.33 -12.06
N ASP A 163 -14.74 -9.14 -11.23
CA ASP A 163 -15.30 -10.37 -10.67
C ASP A 163 -15.87 -10.11 -9.27
N GLU A 164 -17.20 -10.28 -9.14
CA GLU A 164 -17.91 -10.09 -7.86
C GLU A 164 -17.56 -11.16 -6.83
N ASN A 165 -17.20 -12.37 -7.29
CA ASN A 165 -16.87 -13.51 -6.43
C ASN A 165 -15.36 -13.67 -6.19
N ALA A 166 -14.56 -12.70 -6.62
CA ALA A 166 -13.11 -12.74 -6.40
C ALA A 166 -12.77 -12.84 -4.90
N PRO A 167 -11.69 -13.54 -4.55
CA PRO A 167 -11.25 -13.66 -3.17
C PRO A 167 -10.98 -12.28 -2.55
N GLU A 168 -11.39 -12.08 -1.30
CA GLU A 168 -11.18 -10.78 -0.60
C GLU A 168 -9.71 -10.33 -0.52
N ARG A 169 -8.78 -11.28 -0.60
CA ARG A 169 -7.35 -10.97 -0.66
C ARG A 169 -6.95 -10.19 -1.93
N GLU A 170 -7.70 -10.35 -3.02
CA GLU A 170 -7.48 -9.71 -4.33
C GLU A 170 -8.32 -8.45 -4.52
N ILE A 171 -9.13 -8.10 -3.52
CA ILE A 171 -10.00 -6.94 -3.53
C ILE A 171 -9.54 -5.95 -2.45
N VAL A 172 -9.51 -4.67 -2.81
CA VAL A 172 -9.33 -3.57 -1.85
C VAL A 172 -10.59 -2.71 -1.91
N THR A 173 -11.20 -2.48 -0.75
CA THR A 173 -12.44 -1.72 -0.61
C THR A 173 -12.19 -0.41 0.10
N GLN A 174 -12.82 0.67 -0.38
CA GLN A 174 -12.81 1.99 0.22
C GLN A 174 -14.19 2.63 0.11
N THR A 175 -14.61 3.38 1.12
CA THR A 175 -15.86 4.14 1.08
C THR A 175 -15.71 5.35 0.18
N LEU A 176 -16.61 5.49 -0.78
CA LEU A 176 -16.78 6.72 -1.56
C LEU A 176 -17.63 7.71 -0.77
N PHE A 177 -17.26 8.98 -0.77
CA PHE A 177 -18.01 10.04 -0.10
C PHE A 177 -18.36 9.70 1.36
N PRO A 178 -17.36 9.63 2.27
CA PRO A 178 -17.58 9.26 3.68
C PRO A 178 -18.54 10.19 4.42
N ASN A 179 -18.71 11.43 3.95
CA ASN A 179 -19.63 12.42 4.52
C ASN A 179 -21.10 12.19 4.15
N ASP A 180 -21.38 11.28 3.21
CA ASP A 180 -22.75 10.92 2.87
C ASP A 180 -23.45 10.22 4.05
N PRO A 181 -24.79 10.40 4.20
CA PRO A 181 -25.58 9.64 5.14
C PRO A 181 -25.38 8.14 4.97
N GLU A 182 -25.36 7.39 6.05
CA GLU A 182 -25.09 5.94 6.04
C GLU A 182 -25.91 5.16 5.02
N VAL A 183 -27.17 5.57 4.81
CA VAL A 183 -28.10 4.90 3.88
C VAL A 183 -27.66 5.05 2.42
N ARG A 184 -26.92 6.10 2.09
CA ARG A 184 -26.49 6.44 0.73
C ARG A 184 -24.99 6.16 0.48
N ARG A 185 -24.29 5.64 1.47
CA ARG A 185 -22.87 5.34 1.32
C ARG A 185 -22.65 4.23 0.31
N HIS A 186 -21.73 4.48 -0.59
CA HIS A 186 -21.25 3.52 -1.57
C HIS A 186 -19.78 3.20 -1.30
N ASN A 187 -19.40 1.99 -1.66
CA ASN A 187 -18.01 1.56 -1.58
C ASN A 187 -17.49 1.28 -2.98
N ILE A 188 -16.25 1.70 -3.23
CA ILE A 188 -15.51 1.24 -4.39
C ILE A 188 -14.74 -0.03 -4.00
N ARG A 189 -14.85 -1.07 -4.82
CA ARG A 189 -14.12 -2.33 -4.69
C ARG A 189 -13.21 -2.44 -5.90
N VAL A 190 -11.90 -2.46 -5.67
CA VAL A 190 -10.91 -2.62 -6.74
C VAL A 190 -10.36 -4.02 -6.68
N TYR A 191 -10.48 -4.72 -7.80
CA TYR A 191 -10.04 -6.09 -7.99
C TYR A 191 -8.75 -6.15 -8.79
N PHE A 192 -7.81 -6.97 -8.34
CA PHE A 192 -6.49 -7.15 -8.95
C PHE A 192 -6.28 -8.59 -9.38
N PRO A 193 -6.60 -8.95 -10.64
CA PRO A 193 -6.56 -10.34 -11.13
C PRO A 193 -5.16 -10.95 -11.10
N ASP A 194 -4.12 -10.13 -11.27
CA ASP A 194 -2.73 -10.58 -11.34
C ASP A 194 -1.95 -10.43 -10.03
N LEU A 195 -2.64 -10.13 -8.91
CA LEU A 195 -1.98 -9.96 -7.61
C LEU A 195 -1.20 -11.21 -7.21
N GLY A 196 -1.80 -12.40 -7.35
CA GLY A 196 -1.13 -13.66 -7.05
C GLY A 196 0.13 -13.88 -7.88
N LYS A 197 0.07 -13.59 -9.18
CA LYS A 197 1.24 -13.70 -10.08
C LYS A 197 2.34 -12.71 -9.70
N MET A 198 1.98 -11.48 -9.35
CA MET A 198 2.93 -10.46 -8.91
C MET A 198 3.66 -10.88 -7.62
N LEU A 199 2.91 -11.36 -6.62
CA LEU A 199 3.48 -11.85 -5.38
C LEU A 199 4.41 -13.03 -5.62
N PHE A 200 4.01 -13.98 -6.47
CA PHE A 200 4.82 -15.16 -6.80
C PHE A 200 6.07 -14.80 -7.60
N SER A 201 5.99 -13.83 -8.51
CA SER A 201 7.14 -13.35 -9.29
C SER A 201 8.26 -12.82 -8.39
N SER A 202 7.90 -12.26 -7.25
CA SER A 202 8.86 -11.72 -6.29
C SER A 202 9.68 -12.82 -5.57
N ILE A 203 9.20 -14.07 -5.58
CA ILE A 203 9.85 -15.20 -4.92
C ILE A 203 10.81 -15.94 -5.86
N LYS A 204 10.72 -15.69 -7.17
CA LYS A 204 11.57 -16.39 -8.15
C LYS A 204 13.06 -16.31 -7.83
N PHE A 205 13.53 -15.23 -7.20
CA PHE A 205 14.92 -15.10 -6.78
C PHE A 205 15.32 -16.03 -5.62
N MET A 206 14.36 -16.51 -4.83
CA MET A 206 14.64 -17.41 -3.71
C MET A 206 14.79 -18.88 -4.16
N ILE A 207 14.19 -19.26 -5.30
CA ILE A 207 14.25 -20.63 -5.83
C ILE A 207 15.70 -21.08 -6.08
N PRO A 208 16.56 -20.31 -6.79
CA PRO A 208 17.96 -20.66 -6.97
C PRO A 208 18.73 -20.81 -5.66
N ALA A 209 18.47 -19.91 -4.69
CA ALA A 209 19.11 -19.97 -3.37
C ALA A 209 18.72 -21.26 -2.60
N PHE A 210 17.44 -21.64 -2.68
CA PHE A 210 16.97 -22.89 -2.06
C PHE A 210 17.61 -24.12 -2.70
N VAL A 211 17.66 -24.20 -4.04
CA VAL A 211 18.31 -25.27 -4.77
C VAL A 211 19.79 -25.36 -4.41
N PHE A 212 20.50 -24.23 -4.38
CA PHE A 212 21.90 -24.20 -4.00
C PHE A 212 22.14 -24.73 -2.57
N THR A 213 21.31 -24.32 -1.61
CA THR A 213 21.39 -24.79 -0.23
C THR A 213 21.14 -26.30 -0.13
N LEU A 214 20.20 -26.82 -0.91
CA LEU A 214 19.91 -28.25 -0.96
C LEU A 214 21.11 -29.05 -1.51
N ILE A 215 21.74 -28.54 -2.59
CA ILE A 215 22.95 -29.17 -3.18
C ILE A 215 24.09 -29.19 -2.14
N LEU A 216 24.33 -28.08 -1.43
CA LEU A 216 25.34 -28.03 -0.38
C LEU A 216 25.06 -29.05 0.74
N LEU A 217 23.82 -29.19 1.14
CA LEU A 217 23.43 -30.17 2.16
C LEU A 217 23.69 -31.61 1.70
N ILE A 218 23.37 -31.93 0.45
CA ILE A 218 23.65 -33.25 -0.14
C ILE A 218 25.15 -33.52 -0.16
N ILE A 219 25.98 -32.57 -0.63
CA ILE A 219 27.43 -32.69 -0.65
C ILE A 219 27.97 -32.90 0.78
N PHE A 220 27.47 -32.16 1.74
CA PHE A 220 27.87 -32.33 3.15
C PHE A 220 27.58 -33.74 3.70
N VAL A 221 26.37 -34.23 3.46
CA VAL A 221 26.00 -35.62 3.88
C VAL A 221 26.86 -36.67 3.20
N LEU A 222 27.12 -36.52 1.90
CA LEU A 222 28.00 -37.44 1.16
C LEU A 222 29.42 -37.41 1.71
N THR A 223 29.95 -36.23 2.03
CA THR A 223 31.29 -36.07 2.62
C THR A 223 31.40 -36.79 3.96
N ILE A 224 30.39 -36.68 4.81
CA ILE A 224 30.33 -37.40 6.09
C ILE A 224 30.35 -38.93 5.87
N ILE A 225 29.50 -39.41 4.96
CA ILE A 225 29.44 -40.86 4.65
C ILE A 225 30.77 -41.35 4.14
N LEU A 226 31.44 -40.60 3.25
CA LEU A 226 32.76 -41.00 2.73
C LEU A 226 33.82 -40.96 3.82
N ALA A 227 33.81 -39.98 4.72
CA ALA A 227 34.73 -39.93 5.85
C ALA A 227 34.59 -41.13 6.79
N PHE A 228 33.37 -41.52 7.11
CA PHE A 228 33.15 -42.75 7.92
C PHE A 228 33.61 -44.05 7.20
N ARG A 229 33.38 -44.13 5.89
CA ARG A 229 33.88 -45.28 5.10
C ARG A 229 35.41 -45.33 5.07
N GLN A 230 36.07 -44.15 4.86
CA GLN A 230 37.53 -44.08 4.90
C GLN A 230 38.12 -44.47 6.25
N LYS A 231 37.49 -43.97 7.35
CA LYS A 231 37.92 -44.32 8.71
C LYS A 231 37.84 -45.84 8.93
N LYS A 232 36.73 -46.48 8.59
CA LYS A 232 36.54 -47.92 8.72
C LYS A 232 37.56 -48.71 7.88
N LEU A 233 37.86 -48.26 6.66
CA LEU A 233 38.86 -48.89 5.80
C LEU A 233 40.28 -48.76 6.38
N SER A 234 40.61 -47.62 6.97
CA SER A 234 41.87 -47.35 7.62
C SER A 234 42.04 -48.26 8.89
N GLU A 235 41.01 -48.40 9.68
CA GLU A 235 41.01 -49.28 10.86
C GLU A 235 41.23 -50.74 10.42
N MET A 236 40.49 -51.23 9.43
CA MET A 236 40.71 -52.60 8.90
C MET A 236 42.12 -52.81 8.35
N LYS A 237 42.68 -51.82 7.65
CA LYS A 237 44.08 -51.88 7.16
C LYS A 237 45.06 -51.95 8.28
N ASN A 238 44.89 -51.14 9.32
CA ASN A 238 45.78 -51.16 10.49
C ASN A 238 45.71 -52.49 11.25
N ASP A 239 44.49 -53.01 11.46
CA ASP A 239 44.30 -54.33 12.09
C ASP A 239 44.93 -55.46 11.27
N PHE A 240 44.77 -55.40 9.94
CA PHE A 240 45.43 -56.37 9.05
C PHE A 240 46.97 -56.28 9.16
N ILE A 241 47.55 -55.12 9.11
CA ILE A 241 49.02 -54.92 9.24
C ILE A 241 49.49 -55.41 10.60
N ASN A 242 48.79 -55.08 11.68
CA ASN A 242 49.18 -55.47 13.03
C ASN A 242 49.12 -57.03 13.18
N ASN A 243 48.06 -57.67 12.71
CA ASN A 243 47.90 -59.15 12.73
C ASN A 243 48.98 -59.80 11.88
N MET A 244 49.21 -59.33 10.66
CA MET A 244 50.25 -59.79 9.79
C MET A 244 51.62 -59.66 10.40
N THR A 245 51.93 -58.56 11.03
CA THR A 245 53.22 -58.38 11.73
C THR A 245 53.41 -59.36 12.85
N HIS A 246 52.36 -59.61 13.62
CA HIS A 246 52.39 -60.61 14.69
C HIS A 246 52.56 -62.08 14.16
N GLU A 247 51.82 -62.38 13.11
CA GLU A 247 51.87 -63.74 12.48
C GLU A 247 53.22 -64.02 11.78
N PHE A 248 53.91 -62.99 11.26
CA PHE A 248 55.25 -63.13 10.68
C PHE A 248 56.36 -63.08 11.73
N LYS A 249 56.17 -62.47 12.87
CA LYS A 249 57.21 -62.44 13.92
C LYS A 249 57.57 -63.81 14.44
N THR A 250 56.62 -64.70 14.62
CA THR A 250 56.80 -66.04 15.13
C THR A 250 57.65 -66.92 14.17
N PRO A 251 57.34 -67.11 12.89
CA PRO A 251 58.17 -67.85 11.99
C PRO A 251 59.57 -67.27 11.76
N ILE A 252 59.66 -65.93 11.69
CA ILE A 252 60.96 -65.22 11.55
C ILE A 252 61.83 -65.46 12.79
N SER A 253 61.26 -65.41 14.00
CA SER A 253 61.99 -65.73 15.25
C SER A 253 62.49 -67.23 15.30
N THR A 254 61.62 -68.09 14.81
CA THR A 254 61.99 -69.56 14.75
C THR A 254 63.10 -69.82 13.74
N ILE A 255 63.03 -69.16 12.56
CA ILE A 255 64.09 -69.30 11.54
C ILE A 255 65.40 -68.63 12.07
N SER A 256 65.34 -67.51 12.73
CA SER A 256 66.52 -66.85 13.32
C SER A 256 67.16 -67.70 14.38
N LEU A 257 66.37 -68.40 15.24
CA LEU A 257 66.86 -69.27 16.26
C LEU A 257 67.50 -70.54 15.62
N ALA A 258 66.90 -71.14 14.59
CA ALA A 258 67.47 -72.25 13.86
C ALA A 258 68.77 -71.83 13.16
N ALA A 259 68.87 -70.71 12.58
CA ALA A 259 70.10 -70.18 11.96
C ALA A 259 71.22 -69.94 13.00
N GLN A 260 70.86 -69.41 14.18
CA GLN A 260 71.83 -69.32 15.28
C GLN A 260 72.33 -70.61 15.77
N MET A 261 71.45 -71.62 15.87
CA MET A 261 71.84 -72.99 16.26
C MET A 261 72.80 -73.67 15.24
N LEU A 262 72.62 -73.33 13.97
CA LEU A 262 73.48 -73.83 12.90
C LEU A 262 74.85 -73.05 12.83
N SER A 263 74.87 -71.88 13.35
CA SER A 263 76.06 -70.99 13.38
C SER A 263 76.94 -71.15 14.62
N ASP A 264 76.40 -71.88 15.62
CA ASP A 264 77.13 -72.13 16.87
C ASP A 264 77.99 -73.39 16.73
N ASP A 265 79.24 -73.22 16.37
CA ASP A 265 80.25 -74.28 16.14
C ASP A 265 80.74 -74.95 17.44
N SER A 266 79.89 -74.89 18.50
CA SER A 266 80.29 -75.45 19.82
C SER A 266 79.57 -76.81 20.11
N VAL A 267 79.59 -77.75 19.08
CA VAL A 267 79.31 -79.18 19.36
C VAL A 267 80.47 -80.05 18.73
#